data_5c047e0e945f7103923fdc62d1d0ce76
#
_entry.id   5c047e0e945f7103923fdc62d1d0ce76
#
_cell.length_a   1.000
_cell.length_b   1.000
_cell.length_c   1.000
_cell.angle_alpha   90.00
_cell.angle_beta   90.00
_cell.angle_gamma   90.00
#
_symmetry.space_group_name_H-M   'P 1'
#
loop_
_entity.id
_entity.type
_entity.pdbx_description
1 polymer ?
#
loop_
_entity_poly.entity_id
_entity_poly.type
_entity_poly.pdbx_seq_one_letter_code
_entity_poly.pdbx_strand_id
1 'polypeptide(L)'
;MKTKAYTYPSASALATIHAWQWYPEDGNVKAVLLLHHGMAEHCGRYGDFLQAFADMGYAVFMHDMLGHGQSCETPEDRGFFGDKDGYNALLQDVRRLYDIARGEYPDKKLVIAGHSMGSFIMRCFTARYPDLDYAAAIYVGTGGPNPLANISVAVTNILGAVKGKRYRSKWLENTGFKGYNDHFEGRTSVDWLSRDTASVD
;
A
#
# COMPACT_ATOMS: atom_id res chain seq x y z
N MET A 1 -17.70 4.11 -13.86
CA MET A 1 -16.36 4.76 -13.87
C MET A 1 -15.50 4.24 -15.00
N LYS A 2 -14.57 5.05 -15.48
CA LYS A 2 -13.53 4.65 -16.45
C LYS A 2 -12.24 4.27 -15.72
N THR A 3 -11.44 3.45 -16.38
CA THR A 3 -10.14 3.00 -15.86
C THR A 3 -9.05 3.19 -16.91
N LYS A 4 -7.87 3.67 -16.48
CA LYS A 4 -6.67 3.77 -17.31
C LYS A 4 -5.53 3.05 -16.58
N ALA A 5 -4.84 2.16 -17.27
CA ALA A 5 -3.72 1.41 -16.72
C ALA A 5 -2.39 2.05 -17.09
N TYR A 6 -1.42 1.90 -16.19
CA TYR A 6 -0.03 2.32 -16.36
C TYR A 6 0.90 1.21 -15.90
N THR A 7 2.08 1.16 -16.47
CA THR A 7 3.16 0.32 -16.00
C THR A 7 4.46 1.09 -16.00
N TYR A 8 5.32 0.81 -15.03
CA TYR A 8 6.66 1.39 -14.97
C TYR A 8 7.62 0.47 -14.20
N PRO A 9 8.93 0.49 -14.51
CA PRO A 9 9.90 -0.27 -13.74
C PRO A 9 9.92 0.19 -12.28
N SER A 10 9.92 -0.76 -11.34
CA SER A 10 10.18 -0.45 -9.93
C SER A 10 11.60 0.11 -9.78
N ALA A 11 11.78 1.04 -8.86
CA ALA A 11 13.08 1.56 -8.48
C ALA A 11 14.03 0.49 -7.91
N SER A 12 13.48 -0.65 -7.47
CA SER A 12 14.26 -1.84 -7.08
C SER A 12 14.84 -2.62 -8.25
N ALA A 13 14.37 -2.38 -9.47
CA ALA A 13 14.64 -3.16 -10.68
C ALA A 13 14.22 -4.65 -10.60
N LEU A 14 13.40 -5.04 -9.61
CA LEU A 14 12.97 -6.43 -9.39
C LEU A 14 11.68 -6.79 -10.13
N ALA A 15 10.84 -5.80 -10.44
CA ALA A 15 9.53 -6.03 -11.04
C ALA A 15 9.05 -4.80 -11.82
N THR A 16 8.05 -5.01 -12.65
CA THR A 16 7.23 -3.94 -13.23
C THR A 16 6.11 -3.59 -12.25
N ILE A 17 5.98 -2.31 -11.93
CA ILE A 17 4.86 -1.81 -11.15
C ILE A 17 3.64 -1.64 -12.04
N HIS A 18 2.53 -2.22 -11.63
CA HIS A 18 1.22 -2.07 -12.24
C HIS A 18 0.40 -1.05 -11.47
N ALA A 19 -0.09 -0.03 -12.16
CA ALA A 19 -0.82 1.08 -11.59
C ALA A 19 -2.07 1.40 -12.40
N TRP A 20 -3.04 2.01 -11.76
CA TRP A 20 -4.30 2.38 -12.39
C TRP A 20 -4.78 3.74 -11.91
N GLN A 21 -5.56 4.36 -12.79
CA GLN A 21 -6.40 5.49 -12.51
C GLN A 21 -7.85 5.08 -12.70
N TRP A 22 -8.70 5.37 -11.75
CA TRP A 22 -10.17 5.27 -11.85
C TRP A 22 -10.76 6.67 -11.78
N TYR A 23 -11.67 7.00 -12.67
CA TYR A 23 -12.19 8.36 -12.77
C TYR A 23 -13.65 8.38 -13.29
N PRO A 24 -14.38 9.52 -13.15
CA PRO A 24 -15.75 9.68 -13.58
C PRO A 24 -15.98 9.30 -15.05
N GLU A 25 -17.15 8.73 -15.34
CA GLU A 25 -17.52 8.31 -16.70
C GLU A 25 -17.55 9.48 -17.70
N ASP A 26 -18.00 10.67 -17.25
CA ASP A 26 -18.04 11.90 -18.03
C ASP A 26 -16.66 12.58 -18.17
N GLY A 27 -15.64 12.08 -17.48
CA GLY A 27 -14.29 12.65 -17.47
C GLY A 27 -14.15 13.94 -16.66
N ASN A 28 -15.19 14.38 -15.96
CA ASN A 28 -15.18 15.64 -15.21
C ASN A 28 -14.57 15.45 -13.81
N VAL A 29 -13.25 15.55 -13.72
CA VAL A 29 -12.50 15.36 -12.48
C VAL A 29 -12.42 16.65 -11.66
N LYS A 30 -12.92 16.62 -10.41
CA LYS A 30 -12.89 17.72 -9.45
C LYS A 30 -11.56 17.76 -8.66
N ALA A 31 -11.10 16.61 -8.24
CA ALA A 31 -9.86 16.45 -7.45
C ALA A 31 -9.26 15.05 -7.66
N VAL A 32 -8.03 14.87 -7.21
CA VAL A 32 -7.26 13.64 -7.32
C VAL A 32 -7.05 13.03 -5.94
N LEU A 33 -7.21 11.71 -5.82
CA LEU A 33 -6.81 10.93 -4.67
C LEU A 33 -5.71 9.96 -5.08
N LEU A 34 -4.55 10.07 -4.47
CA LEU A 34 -3.48 9.09 -4.57
C LEU A 34 -3.55 8.19 -3.34
N LEU A 35 -3.97 6.94 -3.53
CA LEU A 35 -4.23 5.99 -2.45
C LEU A 35 -3.22 4.84 -2.50
N HIS A 36 -2.71 4.48 -1.32
CA HIS A 36 -1.76 3.38 -1.14
C HIS A 36 -2.36 2.28 -0.27
N HIS A 37 -2.40 1.05 -0.77
CA HIS A 37 -3.00 -0.11 -0.09
C HIS A 37 -2.12 -0.64 1.05
N GLY A 38 -2.66 -1.52 1.88
CA GLY A 38 -2.00 -2.16 3.00
C GLY A 38 -1.17 -3.40 2.62
N MET A 39 -0.63 -4.07 3.63
CA MET A 39 0.10 -5.32 3.47
C MET A 39 -0.86 -6.47 3.10
N ALA A 40 -0.37 -7.39 2.27
CA ALA A 40 -1.10 -8.59 1.85
C ALA A 40 -2.44 -8.32 1.13
N GLU A 41 -2.57 -7.15 0.51
CA GLU A 41 -3.72 -6.78 -0.32
C GLU A 41 -3.25 -6.18 -1.66
N HIS A 42 -4.16 -5.72 -2.49
CA HIS A 42 -3.88 -5.16 -3.81
C HIS A 42 -5.01 -4.21 -4.25
N CYS A 43 -4.80 -3.44 -5.31
CA CYS A 43 -5.76 -2.45 -5.82
C CYS A 43 -7.16 -3.03 -6.11
N GLY A 44 -7.24 -4.27 -6.56
CA GLY A 44 -8.51 -4.92 -6.90
C GLY A 44 -9.49 -5.11 -5.73
N ARG A 45 -9.03 -4.95 -4.48
CA ARG A 45 -9.91 -5.00 -3.29
C ARG A 45 -10.73 -3.73 -3.06
N TYR A 46 -10.43 -2.66 -3.77
CA TYR A 46 -11.01 -1.33 -3.54
C TYR A 46 -12.17 -0.99 -4.47
N GLY A 47 -12.77 -1.97 -5.18
CA GLY A 47 -13.77 -1.74 -6.23
C GLY A 47 -14.90 -0.79 -5.86
N ASP A 48 -15.63 -1.06 -4.77
CA ASP A 48 -16.77 -0.23 -4.32
C ASP A 48 -16.31 1.16 -3.87
N PHE A 49 -15.18 1.23 -3.17
CA PHE A 49 -14.56 2.48 -2.77
C PHE A 49 -14.20 3.34 -4.00
N LEU A 50 -13.56 2.73 -5.00
CA LEU A 50 -13.16 3.40 -6.23
C LEU A 50 -14.37 3.92 -7.00
N GLN A 51 -15.45 3.12 -7.08
CA GLN A 51 -16.69 3.54 -7.72
C GLN A 51 -17.31 4.75 -7.00
N ALA A 52 -17.41 4.68 -5.66
CA ALA A 52 -17.96 5.78 -4.87
C ALA A 52 -17.17 7.09 -5.04
N PHE A 53 -15.84 7.02 -5.07
CA PHE A 53 -15.00 8.20 -5.30
C PHE A 53 -15.12 8.75 -6.73
N ALA A 54 -15.20 7.86 -7.73
CA ALA A 54 -15.43 8.28 -9.10
C ALA A 54 -16.81 8.98 -9.26
N ASP A 55 -17.85 8.47 -8.62
CA ASP A 55 -19.21 9.07 -8.64
C ASP A 55 -19.23 10.45 -7.96
N MET A 56 -18.37 10.66 -6.95
CA MET A 56 -18.16 11.97 -6.32
C MET A 56 -17.31 12.95 -7.16
N GLY A 57 -16.76 12.49 -8.28
CA GLY A 57 -15.94 13.32 -9.18
C GLY A 57 -14.44 13.27 -8.89
N TYR A 58 -13.94 12.25 -8.20
CA TYR A 58 -12.50 12.08 -7.97
C TYR A 58 -11.86 11.19 -9.03
N ALA A 59 -10.63 11.51 -9.42
CA ALA A 59 -9.74 10.56 -10.04
C ALA A 59 -8.89 9.90 -8.94
N VAL A 60 -8.97 8.58 -8.82
CA VAL A 60 -8.19 7.81 -7.83
C VAL A 60 -7.03 7.13 -8.55
N PHE A 61 -5.82 7.34 -8.06
CA PHE A 61 -4.62 6.67 -8.51
C PHE A 61 -4.15 5.69 -7.45
N MET A 62 -3.92 4.46 -7.86
CA MET A 62 -3.29 3.42 -7.03
C MET A 62 -2.32 2.61 -7.87
N HIS A 63 -1.35 2.00 -7.21
CA HIS A 63 -0.54 0.93 -7.78
C HIS A 63 -0.51 -0.28 -6.84
N ASP A 64 -0.37 -1.46 -7.39
CA ASP A 64 0.05 -2.60 -6.60
C ASP A 64 1.51 -2.37 -6.17
N MET A 65 1.77 -2.37 -4.85
CA MET A 65 3.14 -2.23 -4.34
C MET A 65 4.04 -3.33 -4.88
N LEU A 66 5.34 -3.05 -4.99
CA LEU A 66 6.34 -4.08 -5.23
C LEU A 66 6.08 -5.32 -4.34
N GLY A 67 6.11 -6.50 -4.92
CA GLY A 67 5.82 -7.75 -4.23
C GLY A 67 4.35 -7.99 -3.86
N HIS A 68 3.41 -7.19 -4.41
CA HIS A 68 1.98 -7.33 -4.21
C HIS A 68 1.22 -7.35 -5.53
N GLY A 69 0.06 -7.99 -5.55
CA GLY A 69 -0.85 -8.01 -6.70
C GLY A 69 -0.16 -8.36 -8.00
N GLN A 70 -0.35 -7.52 -9.02
CA GLN A 70 0.28 -7.68 -10.34
C GLN A 70 1.74 -7.18 -10.38
N SER A 71 2.21 -6.46 -9.36
CA SER A 71 3.61 -6.04 -9.21
C SER A 71 4.46 -7.08 -8.48
N CYS A 72 4.09 -8.35 -8.61
CA CYS A 72 4.76 -9.51 -8.07
C CYS A 72 5.00 -10.51 -9.20
N GLU A 73 6.23 -10.66 -9.64
CA GLU A 73 6.58 -11.50 -10.81
C GLU A 73 6.35 -12.99 -10.53
N THR A 74 6.69 -13.45 -9.33
CA THR A 74 6.53 -14.85 -8.93
C THR A 74 5.94 -14.97 -7.52
N PRO A 75 5.31 -16.10 -7.15
CA PRO A 75 4.81 -16.31 -5.80
C PRO A 75 5.89 -16.16 -4.70
N GLU A 76 7.16 -16.44 -5.05
CA GLU A 76 8.32 -16.33 -4.17
C GLU A 76 8.68 -14.86 -3.88
N ASP A 77 8.31 -13.94 -4.77
CA ASP A 77 8.56 -12.50 -4.62
C ASP A 77 7.52 -11.77 -3.76
N ARG A 78 6.44 -12.45 -3.36
CA ARG A 78 5.40 -11.82 -2.52
C ARG A 78 5.98 -11.25 -1.23
N GLY A 79 5.76 -9.96 -1.01
CA GLY A 79 6.23 -9.23 0.16
C GLY A 79 7.75 -9.00 0.18
N PHE A 80 8.47 -9.26 -0.92
CA PHE A 80 9.89 -9.01 -1.04
C PHE A 80 10.14 -7.66 -1.74
N PHE A 81 10.85 -6.76 -1.08
CA PHE A 81 11.12 -5.40 -1.56
C PHE A 81 12.55 -5.19 -2.05
N GLY A 82 13.37 -6.24 -2.05
CA GLY A 82 14.76 -6.20 -2.51
C GLY A 82 15.78 -6.60 -1.45
N ASP A 83 16.95 -6.97 -1.91
CA ASP A 83 18.09 -7.32 -1.04
C ASP A 83 18.73 -6.11 -0.37
N LYS A 84 18.64 -4.97 -1.02
CA LYS A 84 19.17 -3.69 -0.54
C LYS A 84 18.16 -2.60 -0.81
N ASP A 85 18.00 -1.72 0.17
CA ASP A 85 17.31 -0.44 0.04
C ASP A 85 15.83 -0.51 -0.44
N GLY A 86 15.14 -1.62 -0.15
CA GLY A 86 13.75 -1.83 -0.55
C GLY A 86 12.80 -0.74 -0.04
N TYR A 87 13.08 -0.18 1.12
CA TYR A 87 12.33 0.96 1.65
C TYR A 87 12.36 2.18 0.71
N ASN A 88 13.56 2.58 0.24
CA ASN A 88 13.66 3.70 -0.69
C ASN A 88 13.05 3.37 -2.06
N ALA A 89 13.14 2.12 -2.50
CA ALA A 89 12.47 1.70 -3.74
C ALA A 89 10.95 1.90 -3.64
N LEU A 90 10.32 1.49 -2.55
CA LEU A 90 8.88 1.73 -2.32
C LEU A 90 8.53 3.21 -2.38
N LEU A 91 9.31 4.09 -1.74
CA LEU A 91 9.07 5.55 -1.76
C LEU A 91 9.24 6.15 -3.17
N GLN A 92 10.21 5.66 -3.94
CA GLN A 92 10.42 6.11 -5.32
C GLN A 92 9.30 5.63 -6.25
N ASP A 93 8.77 4.43 -6.03
CA ASP A 93 7.63 3.91 -6.80
C ASP A 93 6.36 4.74 -6.52
N VAL A 94 6.11 5.13 -5.25
CA VAL A 94 5.05 6.09 -4.90
C VAL A 94 5.30 7.45 -5.55
N ARG A 95 6.56 7.93 -5.57
CA ARG A 95 6.91 9.20 -6.21
C ARG A 95 6.60 9.15 -7.72
N ARG A 96 6.88 8.05 -8.38
CA ARG A 96 6.54 7.87 -9.79
C ARG A 96 5.04 7.94 -10.04
N LEU A 97 4.23 7.30 -9.19
CA LEU A 97 2.78 7.38 -9.28
C LEU A 97 2.26 8.81 -9.04
N TYR A 98 2.84 9.51 -8.06
CA TYR A 98 2.52 10.92 -7.81
C TYR A 98 2.82 11.79 -9.04
N ASP A 99 3.98 11.61 -9.67
CA ASP A 99 4.36 12.38 -10.86
C ASP A 99 3.42 12.09 -12.05
N ILE A 100 2.96 10.84 -12.22
CA ILE A 100 1.94 10.47 -13.20
C ILE A 100 0.63 11.20 -12.90
N ALA A 101 0.16 11.16 -11.65
CA ALA A 101 -1.10 11.81 -11.26
C ALA A 101 -1.05 13.32 -11.45
N ARG A 102 0.08 13.95 -11.13
CA ARG A 102 0.31 15.39 -11.38
C ARG A 102 0.41 15.73 -12.87
N GLY A 103 1.01 14.87 -13.65
CA GLY A 103 1.08 15.04 -15.11
C GLY A 103 -0.30 14.99 -15.78
N GLU A 104 -1.18 14.10 -15.32
CA GLU A 104 -2.56 13.99 -15.83
C GLU A 104 -3.46 15.15 -15.33
N TYR A 105 -3.23 15.65 -14.10
CA TYR A 105 -4.07 16.67 -13.46
C TYR A 105 -3.23 17.75 -12.77
N PRO A 106 -2.51 18.58 -13.53
CA PRO A 106 -1.58 19.57 -12.96
C PRO A 106 -2.27 20.61 -12.07
N ASP A 107 -3.50 21.01 -12.42
CA ASP A 107 -4.23 22.10 -11.76
C ASP A 107 -5.24 21.62 -10.71
N LYS A 108 -5.40 20.29 -10.52
CA LYS A 108 -6.38 19.77 -9.58
C LYS A 108 -5.78 19.61 -8.18
N LYS A 109 -6.59 19.84 -7.16
CA LYS A 109 -6.21 19.48 -5.78
C LYS A 109 -5.93 18.00 -5.70
N LEU A 110 -4.80 17.62 -5.13
CA LEU A 110 -4.40 16.23 -4.91
C LEU A 110 -4.38 15.95 -3.41
N VAL A 111 -5.07 14.88 -3.02
CA VAL A 111 -5.05 14.33 -1.67
C VAL A 111 -4.26 13.03 -1.72
N ILE A 112 -3.40 12.82 -0.73
CA ILE A 112 -2.68 11.56 -0.57
C ILE A 112 -3.30 10.77 0.58
N ALA A 113 -3.40 9.45 0.41
CA ALA A 113 -3.97 8.57 1.44
C ALA A 113 -3.22 7.24 1.50
N GLY A 114 -3.24 6.60 2.66
CA GLY A 114 -2.70 5.26 2.83
C GLY A 114 -3.44 4.50 3.92
N HIS A 115 -3.63 3.21 3.67
CA HIS A 115 -4.27 2.28 4.61
C HIS A 115 -3.24 1.31 5.19
N SER A 116 -3.27 1.10 6.51
CA SER A 116 -2.39 0.13 7.21
C SER A 116 -0.91 0.34 6.86
N MET A 117 -0.21 -0.65 6.30
CA MET A 117 1.17 -0.51 5.83
C MET A 117 1.32 0.66 4.84
N GLY A 118 0.34 0.88 3.96
CA GLY A 118 0.32 2.03 3.07
C GLY A 118 0.31 3.37 3.81
N SER A 119 -0.32 3.44 4.99
CA SER A 119 -0.30 4.65 5.80
C SER A 119 1.10 4.98 6.35
N PHE A 120 1.88 3.96 6.73
CA PHE A 120 3.27 4.14 7.14
C PHE A 120 4.14 4.60 5.97
N ILE A 121 3.96 3.98 4.79
CA ILE A 121 4.68 4.36 3.56
C ILE A 121 4.36 5.80 3.20
N MET A 122 3.09 6.21 3.23
CA MET A 122 2.70 7.58 2.89
C MET A 122 3.21 8.61 3.91
N ARG A 123 3.30 8.28 5.21
CA ARG A 123 3.97 9.15 6.21
C ARG A 123 5.45 9.31 5.90
N CYS A 124 6.12 8.23 5.57
CA CYS A 124 7.54 8.29 5.16
C CYS A 124 7.73 9.06 3.85
N PHE A 125 6.80 8.90 2.91
CA PHE A 125 6.78 9.60 1.63
C PHE A 125 6.68 11.12 1.82
N THR A 126 5.74 11.59 2.63
CA THR A 126 5.59 13.03 2.92
C THR A 126 6.79 13.62 3.68
N ALA A 127 7.38 12.84 4.59
CA ALA A 127 8.60 13.24 5.29
C ALA A 127 9.83 13.29 4.37
N ARG A 128 9.90 12.38 3.39
CA ARG A 128 11.02 12.31 2.43
C ARG A 128 10.96 13.39 1.36
N TYR A 129 9.74 13.80 1.00
CA TYR A 129 9.46 14.77 -0.05
C TYR A 129 8.58 15.92 0.48
N PRO A 130 9.13 16.80 1.34
CA PRO A 130 8.34 17.84 2.03
C PRO A 130 7.79 18.93 1.11
N ASP A 131 8.39 19.11 -0.08
CA ASP A 131 8.02 20.15 -1.03
C ASP A 131 6.96 19.70 -2.05
N LEU A 132 6.37 18.51 -1.86
CA LEU A 132 5.30 18.03 -2.74
C LEU A 132 4.03 18.87 -2.55
N ASP A 133 3.42 19.24 -3.67
CA ASP A 133 2.13 19.92 -3.68
C ASP A 133 0.99 18.90 -3.49
N TYR A 134 0.42 18.84 -2.30
CA TYR A 134 -0.80 18.10 -1.98
C TYR A 134 -1.66 18.89 -0.99
N ALA A 135 -2.99 18.79 -1.15
CA ALA A 135 -3.94 19.56 -0.35
C ALA A 135 -4.17 18.96 1.05
N ALA A 136 -4.05 17.64 1.18
CA ALA A 136 -4.23 16.93 2.45
C ALA A 136 -3.56 15.55 2.40
N ALA A 137 -3.25 15.00 3.59
CA ALA A 137 -2.79 13.64 3.78
C ALA A 137 -3.70 12.90 4.76
N ILE A 138 -4.13 11.69 4.39
CA ILE A 138 -5.05 10.84 5.16
C ILE A 138 -4.34 9.53 5.49
N TYR A 139 -4.22 9.22 6.77
CA TYR A 139 -3.57 8.00 7.26
C TYR A 139 -4.58 7.14 8.01
N VAL A 140 -5.02 6.05 7.40
CA VAL A 140 -6.02 5.12 7.95
C VAL A 140 -5.34 3.89 8.53
N GLY A 141 -5.71 3.49 9.74
CA GLY A 141 -5.11 2.33 10.40
C GLY A 141 -3.61 2.47 10.67
N THR A 142 -3.14 3.70 10.87
CA THR A 142 -1.74 3.99 11.20
C THR A 142 -1.45 3.70 12.68
N GLY A 143 -0.20 3.35 12.98
CA GLY A 143 0.27 3.14 14.36
C GLY A 143 1.22 4.23 14.86
N GLY A 144 1.39 4.25 16.17
CA GLY A 144 2.38 5.06 16.86
C GLY A 144 3.76 4.37 16.99
N PRO A 145 4.69 4.99 17.74
CA PRO A 145 5.97 4.36 18.05
C PRO A 145 5.79 3.03 18.78
N ASN A 146 6.52 2.02 18.32
CA ASN A 146 6.56 0.71 18.98
C ASN A 146 7.91 0.56 19.72
N PRO A 147 7.92 0.45 21.06
CA PRO A 147 9.17 0.29 21.83
C PRO A 147 9.98 -0.95 21.43
N LEU A 148 9.29 -1.99 20.93
CA LEU A 148 9.92 -3.25 20.52
C LEU A 148 10.39 -3.26 19.05
N ALA A 149 10.16 -2.16 18.30
CA ALA A 149 10.48 -2.11 16.87
C ALA A 149 11.95 -2.43 16.59
N ASN A 150 12.89 -1.87 17.38
CA ASN A 150 14.32 -2.10 17.19
C ASN A 150 14.70 -3.57 17.44
N ILE A 151 14.06 -4.22 18.41
CA ILE A 151 14.28 -5.64 18.70
C ILE A 151 13.74 -6.48 17.54
N SER A 152 12.54 -6.17 17.06
CA SER A 152 11.92 -6.87 15.91
C SER A 152 12.79 -6.74 14.66
N VAL A 153 13.33 -5.56 14.38
CA VAL A 153 14.25 -5.31 13.25
C VAL A 153 15.54 -6.13 13.41
N ALA A 154 16.14 -6.16 14.61
CA ALA A 154 17.35 -6.94 14.86
C ALA A 154 17.11 -8.45 14.64
N VAL A 155 16.01 -8.98 15.18
CA VAL A 155 15.62 -10.40 14.99
C VAL A 155 15.37 -10.71 13.50
N THR A 156 14.67 -9.84 12.80
CA THR A 156 14.40 -10.01 11.37
C THR A 156 15.70 -10.01 10.55
N ASN A 157 16.64 -9.13 10.87
CA ASN A 157 17.95 -9.07 10.20
C ASN A 157 18.78 -10.35 10.44
N ILE A 158 18.78 -10.88 11.67
CA ILE A 158 19.45 -12.15 11.99
C ILE A 158 18.81 -13.31 11.21
N LEU A 159 17.48 -13.41 11.21
CA LEU A 159 16.78 -14.43 10.45
C LEU A 159 17.08 -14.33 8.95
N GLY A 160 17.07 -13.13 8.40
CA GLY A 160 17.42 -12.87 7.01
C GLY A 160 18.86 -13.24 6.65
N ALA A 161 19.81 -13.02 7.57
CA ALA A 161 21.21 -13.41 7.39
C ALA A 161 21.42 -14.94 7.41
N VAL A 162 20.67 -15.65 8.27
CA VAL A 162 20.81 -17.11 8.45
C VAL A 162 19.98 -17.92 7.45
N LYS A 163 18.72 -17.50 7.20
CA LYS A 163 17.75 -18.22 6.39
C LYS A 163 17.59 -17.66 4.97
N GLY A 164 18.23 -16.54 4.67
CA GLY A 164 18.05 -15.79 3.44
C GLY A 164 16.97 -14.73 3.55
N LYS A 165 17.11 -13.63 2.79
CA LYS A 165 16.23 -12.46 2.86
C LYS A 165 14.80 -12.71 2.35
N ARG A 166 14.58 -13.79 1.62
CA ARG A 166 13.25 -14.24 1.15
C ARG A 166 12.57 -15.21 2.11
N TYR A 167 13.20 -15.51 3.25
CA TYR A 167 12.63 -16.42 4.25
C TYR A 167 11.38 -15.81 4.89
N ARG A 168 10.26 -16.54 4.79
CA ARG A 168 8.98 -16.18 5.41
C ARG A 168 8.87 -16.86 6.76
N SER A 169 8.90 -16.07 7.82
CA SER A 169 8.86 -16.56 9.19
C SER A 169 7.41 -16.59 9.70
N LYS A 170 6.81 -17.78 9.78
CA LYS A 170 5.50 -17.97 10.42
C LYS A 170 5.47 -17.47 11.87
N TRP A 171 6.62 -17.53 12.55
CA TRP A 171 6.73 -17.02 13.92
C TRP A 171 6.60 -15.49 13.97
N LEU A 172 7.25 -14.78 13.06
CA LEU A 172 7.11 -13.32 12.96
C LEU A 172 5.69 -12.92 12.58
N GLU A 173 5.10 -13.61 11.61
CA GLU A 173 3.72 -13.39 11.17
C GLU A 173 2.74 -13.54 12.35
N ASN A 174 2.79 -14.68 13.04
CA ASN A 174 1.94 -14.94 14.20
C ASN A 174 2.16 -13.95 15.35
N THR A 175 3.40 -13.48 15.53
CA THR A 175 3.73 -12.51 16.60
C THR A 175 3.22 -11.11 16.25
N GLY A 176 3.24 -10.74 14.96
CA GLY A 176 2.78 -9.43 14.49
C GLY A 176 1.29 -9.18 14.69
N PHE A 177 0.49 -10.22 14.66
CA PHE A 177 -0.97 -10.17 14.85
C PHE A 177 -1.46 -10.80 16.15
N LYS A 178 -0.53 -11.15 17.05
CA LYS A 178 -0.86 -11.76 18.34
C LYS A 178 -1.76 -10.83 19.15
N GLY A 179 -2.88 -11.36 19.64
CA GLY A 179 -3.83 -10.64 20.46
C GLY A 179 -4.93 -9.90 19.68
N TYR A 180 -4.81 -9.76 18.37
CA TYR A 180 -5.82 -9.05 17.58
C TYR A 180 -7.18 -9.78 17.59
N ASN A 181 -7.15 -11.11 17.64
CA ASN A 181 -8.36 -11.96 17.64
C ASN A 181 -8.89 -12.28 19.04
N ASP A 182 -8.22 -11.85 20.12
CA ASP A 182 -8.54 -12.26 21.51
C ASP A 182 -9.94 -11.82 21.99
N HIS A 183 -10.52 -10.81 21.33
CA HIS A 183 -11.84 -10.26 21.65
C HIS A 183 -12.94 -10.73 20.68
N PHE A 184 -12.65 -11.71 19.82
CA PHE A 184 -13.56 -12.27 18.83
C PHE A 184 -13.81 -13.75 19.14
N GLU A 185 -14.88 -14.32 18.56
CA GLU A 185 -15.29 -15.70 18.82
C GLU A 185 -14.26 -16.76 18.34
N GLY A 186 -13.28 -16.37 17.54
CA GLY A 186 -12.22 -17.24 17.06
C GLY A 186 -12.68 -18.23 15.98
N ARG A 187 -13.70 -17.87 15.20
CA ARG A 187 -14.23 -18.65 14.08
C ARG A 187 -13.18 -18.79 12.98
N THR A 188 -12.45 -17.70 12.70
CA THR A 188 -11.29 -17.66 11.78
C THR A 188 -10.09 -17.02 12.48
N SER A 189 -8.91 -17.08 11.88
CA SER A 189 -7.71 -16.40 12.38
C SER A 189 -7.74 -14.88 12.15
N VAL A 190 -8.74 -14.39 11.43
CA VAL A 190 -8.83 -13.00 10.95
C VAL A 190 -10.17 -12.32 11.29
N ASP A 191 -10.93 -12.84 12.25
CA ASP A 191 -12.21 -12.26 12.69
C ASP A 191 -12.09 -10.81 13.15
N TRP A 192 -10.90 -10.38 13.59
CA TRP A 192 -10.60 -9.01 13.99
C TRP A 192 -10.69 -8.00 12.82
N LEU A 193 -10.68 -8.45 11.58
CA LEU A 193 -10.75 -7.57 10.40
C LEU A 193 -12.15 -6.98 10.18
N SER A 194 -13.21 -7.73 10.50
CA SER A 194 -14.59 -7.27 10.35
C SER A 194 -15.53 -7.98 11.31
N ARG A 195 -16.58 -7.28 11.73
CA ARG A 195 -17.71 -7.88 12.44
C ARG A 195 -18.74 -8.50 11.50
N ASP A 196 -18.69 -8.15 10.23
CA ASP A 196 -19.47 -8.80 9.19
C ASP A 196 -18.79 -10.11 8.79
N THR A 197 -19.41 -11.23 9.12
CA THR A 197 -18.88 -12.58 8.88
C THR A 197 -18.69 -12.87 7.40
N ALA A 198 -19.57 -12.35 6.53
CA ALA A 198 -19.44 -12.52 5.08
C ALA A 198 -18.22 -11.79 4.48
N SER A 199 -17.69 -10.80 5.19
CA SER A 199 -16.47 -10.07 4.77
C SER A 199 -15.18 -10.76 5.24
N VAL A 200 -15.27 -11.77 6.12
CA VAL A 200 -14.12 -12.45 6.73
C VAL A 200 -13.93 -13.87 6.15
N ASP A 201 -15.01 -14.49 5.65
CA ASP A 201 -15.03 -15.79 4.99
C ASP A 201 -14.51 -15.71 3.55
#